data_7ee75fda1d076aa279ce7f0937f223b2
#
_entry.id   7ee75fda1d076aa279ce7f0937f223b2
#
_cell.length_a   1.000
_cell.length_b   1.000
_cell.length_c   1.000
_cell.angle_alpha   90.00
_cell.angle_beta   90.00
_cell.angle_gamma   90.00
#
_symmetry.space_group_name_H-M   'P 1'
#
loop_
_entity.id
_entity.type
_entity.pdbx_description
1 polymer ?
#
loop_
_entity_poly.entity_id
_entity_poly.type
_entity_poly.pdbx_seq_one_letter_code
_entity_poly.pdbx_strand_id
1 'polypeptide(L)'
;MPAASKTLALLLDSSENLYQQLIARDALTRAATRGITLLATEWAGGSSWAQIEKINALLRKDAPPDGVMIMLAGGLTRGPVERLVKAGSALVVIQRVPDWLPALRSAYPSALVASVAPRQRGIGEIQAAHARRLARPGAFVLLITGDATTPAAIQRRDGFIEAIGSHFAIHMLDGRWTAKDAEKVLDDWLRLASERERSPELIVCHNDTMAAGARKALARHAAASGRDELLAIPLVGCDGLEQEGRKMLERGELAATVEMPSSAPAALELFQRFWDTGARAESSLIECSSLPPLERLALAR
;
A
#
# COMPACT_ATOMS: atom_id res chain seq x y z
N MET A 1 28.42 23.95 19.58
CA MET A 1 28.57 22.52 19.19
C MET A 1 27.47 22.19 18.25
N PRO A 2 27.70 21.53 17.09
CA PRO A 2 26.59 21.02 16.28
C PRO A 2 25.75 20.09 17.13
N ALA A 3 24.41 20.21 17.06
CA ALA A 3 23.51 19.31 17.75
C ALA A 3 23.83 17.86 17.32
N ALA A 4 23.85 16.92 18.26
CA ALA A 4 24.09 15.52 17.95
C ALA A 4 23.06 15.06 16.90
N SER A 5 23.53 14.35 15.86
CA SER A 5 22.68 13.81 14.81
C SER A 5 21.62 12.91 15.42
N LYS A 6 20.35 13.12 15.07
CA LYS A 6 19.25 12.28 15.51
C LYS A 6 19.30 10.92 14.84
N THR A 7 18.98 9.87 15.57
CA THR A 7 18.99 8.48 15.11
C THR A 7 17.59 7.97 14.83
N LEU A 8 17.43 7.25 13.72
CA LEU A 8 16.15 6.69 13.29
C LEU A 8 16.31 5.21 12.96
N ALA A 9 15.39 4.37 13.40
CA ALA A 9 15.23 3.00 12.92
C ALA A 9 13.98 2.88 12.03
N LEU A 10 14.09 2.14 10.93
CA LEU A 10 13.00 1.83 10.02
C LEU A 10 12.66 0.34 10.12
N LEU A 11 11.45 0.02 10.52
CA LEU A 11 10.93 -1.35 10.60
C LEU A 11 9.85 -1.54 9.55
N LEU A 12 10.10 -2.42 8.58
CA LEU A 12 9.20 -2.73 7.46
C LEU A 12 8.75 -4.20 7.52
N ASP A 13 7.70 -4.50 6.76
CA ASP A 13 7.10 -5.83 6.77
C ASP A 13 7.76 -6.76 5.74
N SER A 14 7.82 -6.40 4.45
CA SER A 14 8.30 -7.28 3.37
C SER A 14 9.32 -6.61 2.47
N SER A 15 10.51 -7.23 2.34
CA SER A 15 11.55 -6.78 1.41
C SER A 15 11.21 -7.10 -0.07
N GLU A 16 10.25 -7.97 -0.33
CA GLU A 16 9.80 -8.30 -1.69
C GLU A 16 8.76 -7.31 -2.22
N ASN A 17 8.12 -6.55 -1.35
CA ASN A 17 7.13 -5.57 -1.73
C ASN A 17 7.79 -4.29 -2.27
N LEU A 18 7.58 -3.99 -3.56
CA LEU A 18 8.21 -2.87 -4.26
C LEU A 18 7.88 -1.49 -3.65
N TYR A 19 6.66 -1.33 -3.15
CA TYR A 19 6.28 -0.08 -2.49
C TYR A 19 7.01 0.11 -1.15
N GLN A 20 7.25 -0.96 -0.40
CA GLN A 20 8.05 -0.88 0.82
C GLN A 20 9.54 -0.64 0.53
N GLN A 21 10.05 -1.16 -0.59
CA GLN A 21 11.40 -0.81 -1.07
C GLN A 21 11.50 0.69 -1.42
N LEU A 22 10.46 1.28 -2.02
CA LEU A 22 10.39 2.73 -2.25
C LEU A 22 10.47 3.50 -0.93
N ILE A 23 9.70 3.10 0.09
CA ILE A 23 9.74 3.72 1.42
C ILE A 23 11.15 3.65 2.02
N ALA A 24 11.81 2.49 1.95
CA ALA A 24 13.15 2.30 2.48
C ALA A 24 14.18 3.20 1.78
N ARG A 25 14.14 3.26 0.45
CA ARG A 25 15.01 4.11 -0.36
C ARG A 25 14.81 5.60 -0.05
N ASP A 26 13.55 6.04 0.00
CA ASP A 26 13.22 7.43 0.27
C ASP A 26 13.57 7.83 1.71
N ALA A 27 13.37 6.93 2.68
CA ALA A 27 13.78 7.15 4.06
C ALA A 27 15.30 7.33 4.16
N LEU A 28 16.07 6.46 3.51
CA LEU A 28 17.55 6.54 3.52
C LEU A 28 18.04 7.85 2.90
N THR A 29 17.57 8.14 1.69
CA THR A 29 18.02 9.32 0.92
C THR A 29 17.67 10.62 1.65
N ARG A 30 16.43 10.72 2.15
CA ARG A 30 15.93 11.96 2.76
C ARG A 30 16.36 12.14 4.22
N ALA A 31 16.62 11.07 4.97
CA ALA A 31 17.21 11.15 6.30
C ALA A 31 18.60 11.79 6.23
N ALA A 32 19.44 11.34 5.29
CA ALA A 32 20.79 11.88 5.10
C ALA A 32 20.76 13.40 4.82
N THR A 33 19.86 13.89 3.98
CA THR A 33 19.74 15.35 3.66
C THR A 33 19.23 16.18 4.83
N ARG A 34 18.66 15.54 5.86
CA ARG A 34 18.17 16.20 7.10
C ARG A 34 19.10 16.05 8.29
N GLY A 35 20.27 15.49 8.11
CA GLY A 35 21.20 15.21 9.23
C GLY A 35 20.67 14.15 10.19
N ILE A 36 19.78 13.27 9.73
CA ILE A 36 19.26 12.13 10.51
C ILE A 36 20.07 10.88 10.14
N THR A 37 20.60 10.19 11.16
CA THR A 37 21.29 8.92 10.96
C THR A 37 20.31 7.76 10.96
N LEU A 38 20.10 7.11 9.81
CA LEU A 38 19.33 5.88 9.73
C LEU A 38 20.18 4.71 10.22
N LEU A 39 19.88 4.18 11.42
CA LEU A 39 20.65 3.12 12.08
C LEU A 39 20.49 1.77 11.40
N ALA A 40 19.28 1.45 10.96
CA ALA A 40 18.91 0.18 10.33
C ALA A 40 17.62 0.30 9.54
N THR A 41 17.52 -0.50 8.48
CA THR A 41 16.25 -0.89 7.85
C THR A 41 16.06 -2.37 8.09
N GLU A 42 15.06 -2.74 8.87
CA GLU A 42 14.78 -4.10 9.29
C GLU A 42 13.47 -4.60 8.66
N TRP A 43 13.49 -5.84 8.20
CA TRP A 43 12.38 -6.47 7.49
C TRP A 43 11.81 -7.63 8.31
N ALA A 44 10.49 -7.67 8.47
CA ALA A 44 9.82 -8.69 9.30
C ALA A 44 9.42 -9.96 8.52
N GLY A 45 9.43 -9.92 7.19
CA GLY A 45 9.05 -11.05 6.35
C GLY A 45 7.59 -11.51 6.54
N GLY A 46 6.66 -10.59 6.78
CA GLY A 46 5.25 -10.90 7.05
C GLY A 46 4.95 -11.35 8.49
N SER A 47 5.98 -11.45 9.34
CA SER A 47 5.87 -12.04 10.68
C SER A 47 5.88 -11.00 11.79
N SER A 48 4.78 -10.89 12.54
CA SER A 48 4.73 -10.08 13.76
C SER A 48 5.75 -10.53 14.82
N TRP A 49 6.02 -11.83 14.91
CA TRP A 49 7.05 -12.36 15.80
C TRP A 49 8.44 -11.84 15.42
N ALA A 50 8.81 -11.95 14.14
CA ALA A 50 10.09 -11.44 13.66
C ALA A 50 10.21 -9.92 13.92
N GLN A 51 9.12 -9.16 13.76
CA GLN A 51 9.14 -7.73 14.06
C GLN A 51 9.33 -7.46 15.55
N ILE A 52 8.73 -8.26 16.43
CA ILE A 52 8.96 -8.17 17.89
C ILE A 52 10.44 -8.39 18.22
N GLU A 53 11.09 -9.37 17.60
CA GLU A 53 12.52 -9.61 17.81
C GLU A 53 13.39 -8.43 17.35
N LYS A 54 13.03 -7.77 16.23
CA LYS A 54 13.70 -6.54 15.79
C LYS A 54 13.51 -5.39 16.79
N ILE A 55 12.31 -5.23 17.32
CA ILE A 55 12.02 -4.25 18.40
C ILE A 55 12.86 -4.57 19.64
N ASN A 56 12.91 -5.84 20.06
CA ASN A 56 13.74 -6.27 21.19
C ASN A 56 15.23 -5.98 20.97
N ALA A 57 15.73 -6.18 19.75
CA ALA A 57 17.10 -5.89 19.40
C ALA A 57 17.43 -4.39 19.49
N LEU A 58 16.51 -3.51 19.10
CA LEU A 58 16.66 -2.06 19.27
C LEU A 58 16.69 -1.66 20.76
N LEU A 59 15.85 -2.29 21.59
CA LEU A 59 15.76 -2.01 23.02
C LEU A 59 16.92 -2.56 23.85
N ARG A 60 17.70 -3.52 23.32
CA ARG A 60 18.90 -4.06 23.97
C ARG A 60 20.17 -3.21 23.73
N LYS A 61 20.11 -2.21 22.85
CA LYS A 61 21.24 -1.29 22.63
C LYS A 61 21.43 -0.37 23.83
N ASP A 62 22.64 0.14 24.03
CA ASP A 62 22.97 1.08 25.12
C ASP A 62 22.09 2.33 25.09
N ALA A 63 21.68 2.77 23.91
CA ALA A 63 20.68 3.80 23.72
C ALA A 63 19.66 3.37 22.65
N PRO A 64 18.35 3.47 22.92
CA PRO A 64 17.34 3.27 21.90
C PRO A 64 17.45 4.38 20.84
N PRO A 65 16.96 4.14 19.59
CA PRO A 65 16.95 5.19 18.57
C PRO A 65 16.07 6.38 19.01
N ASP A 66 16.45 7.61 18.62
CA ASP A 66 15.62 8.80 18.88
C ASP A 66 14.23 8.70 18.25
N GLY A 67 14.11 7.97 17.13
CA GLY A 67 12.83 7.73 16.47
C GLY A 67 12.74 6.34 15.85
N VAL A 68 11.51 5.84 15.74
CA VAL A 68 11.16 4.60 15.04
C VAL A 68 10.04 4.86 14.05
N MET A 69 10.32 4.64 12.77
CA MET A 69 9.32 4.58 11.70
C MET A 69 8.97 3.11 11.48
N ILE A 70 7.70 2.75 11.64
CA ILE A 70 7.29 1.35 11.59
C ILE A 70 6.08 1.11 10.72
N MET A 71 6.17 0.16 9.78
CA MET A 71 5.05 -0.51 9.15
C MET A 71 4.78 -1.81 9.90
N LEU A 72 3.60 -1.91 10.51
CA LEU A 72 3.27 -3.03 11.39
C LEU A 72 3.07 -4.32 10.59
N ALA A 73 3.86 -5.34 10.88
CA ALA A 73 3.76 -6.66 10.27
C ALA A 73 2.64 -7.48 10.90
N GLY A 74 1.86 -8.17 10.06
CA GLY A 74 0.80 -9.07 10.49
C GLY A 74 -0.12 -8.45 11.54
N GLY A 75 -0.44 -9.19 12.59
CA GLY A 75 -1.26 -8.76 13.71
C GLY A 75 -0.49 -8.10 14.86
N LEU A 76 0.63 -7.40 14.59
CA LEU A 76 1.40 -6.77 15.66
C LEU A 76 0.53 -5.83 16.51
N THR A 77 0.53 -6.09 17.81
CA THR A 77 -0.27 -5.38 18.80
C THR A 77 0.47 -4.17 19.39
N ARG A 78 -0.23 -3.38 20.22
CA ARG A 78 0.30 -2.19 20.91
C ARG A 78 1.54 -2.49 21.77
N GLY A 79 1.54 -3.57 22.56
CA GLY A 79 2.51 -3.80 23.64
C GLY A 79 3.99 -3.74 23.20
N PRO A 80 4.42 -4.45 22.14
CA PRO A 80 5.78 -4.37 21.66
C PRO A 80 6.19 -2.96 21.24
N VAL A 81 5.31 -2.22 20.57
CA VAL A 81 5.56 -0.87 20.06
C VAL A 81 5.61 0.15 21.20
N GLU A 82 4.74 0.00 22.20
CA GLU A 82 4.72 0.85 23.41
C GLU A 82 6.05 0.84 24.16
N ARG A 83 6.77 -0.30 24.18
CA ARG A 83 8.08 -0.39 24.81
C ARG A 83 9.12 0.55 24.18
N LEU A 84 9.04 0.81 22.87
CA LEU A 84 9.91 1.78 22.19
C LEU A 84 9.62 3.20 22.69
N VAL A 85 8.33 3.56 22.78
CA VAL A 85 7.91 4.88 23.29
C VAL A 85 8.30 5.05 24.77
N LYS A 86 8.10 4.01 25.59
CA LYS A 86 8.51 4.00 27.00
C LYS A 86 10.03 4.16 27.16
N ALA A 87 10.81 3.64 26.23
CA ALA A 87 12.27 3.80 26.21
C ALA A 87 12.74 5.16 25.67
N GLY A 88 11.82 6.07 25.29
CA GLY A 88 12.14 7.43 24.86
C GLY A 88 12.15 7.64 23.35
N SER A 89 11.88 6.62 22.53
CA SER A 89 11.82 6.80 21.07
C SER A 89 10.56 7.53 20.65
N ALA A 90 10.66 8.50 19.76
CA ALA A 90 9.55 9.02 18.99
C ALA A 90 9.02 7.92 18.04
N LEU A 91 7.70 7.84 17.84
CA LEU A 91 7.06 6.79 17.05
C LEU A 91 6.23 7.38 15.91
N VAL A 92 6.48 6.91 14.69
CA VAL A 92 5.58 7.13 13.55
C VAL A 92 5.22 5.79 12.92
N VAL A 93 3.94 5.42 13.03
CA VAL A 93 3.38 4.25 12.33
C VAL A 93 3.05 4.66 10.89
N ILE A 94 3.52 3.90 9.92
CA ILE A 94 3.26 4.18 8.50
C ILE A 94 2.27 3.19 7.90
N GLN A 95 1.61 3.59 6.80
CA GLN A 95 0.66 2.83 5.97
C GLN A 95 -0.70 2.53 6.61
N ARG A 96 -0.86 2.63 7.90
CA ARG A 96 -2.15 2.48 8.60
C ARG A 96 -2.22 3.31 9.87
N VAL A 97 -3.43 3.57 10.35
CA VAL A 97 -3.72 4.17 11.65
C VAL A 97 -4.27 3.05 12.53
N PRO A 98 -3.49 2.48 13.47
CA PRO A 98 -3.99 1.45 14.37
C PRO A 98 -4.99 2.01 15.38
N ASP A 99 -6.02 1.25 15.73
CA ASP A 99 -7.07 1.67 16.67
C ASP A 99 -6.54 2.03 18.07
N TRP A 100 -5.43 1.41 18.47
CA TRP A 100 -4.78 1.68 19.74
C TRP A 100 -3.89 2.95 19.77
N LEU A 101 -3.65 3.59 18.61
CA LEU A 101 -2.73 4.73 18.51
C LEU A 101 -3.18 5.95 19.34
N PRO A 102 -4.46 6.34 19.37
CA PRO A 102 -4.92 7.43 20.24
C PRO A 102 -4.68 7.16 21.72
N ALA A 103 -4.95 5.93 22.18
CA ALA A 103 -4.72 5.54 23.56
C ALA A 103 -3.23 5.53 23.93
N LEU A 104 -2.34 5.10 23.00
CA LEU A 104 -0.90 5.17 23.20
C LEU A 104 -0.43 6.63 23.29
N ARG A 105 -0.91 7.51 22.43
CA ARG A 105 -0.60 8.95 22.46
C ARG A 105 -1.01 9.60 23.78
N SER A 106 -2.20 9.29 24.28
CA SER A 106 -2.68 9.80 25.57
C SER A 106 -1.85 9.31 26.74
N ALA A 107 -1.31 8.08 26.69
CA ALA A 107 -0.46 7.51 27.74
C ALA A 107 0.95 8.17 27.78
N TYR A 108 1.43 8.71 26.64
CA TYR A 108 2.75 9.33 26.52
C TYR A 108 2.65 10.75 25.94
N PRO A 109 2.06 11.71 26.68
CA PRO A 109 1.74 13.04 26.14
C PRO A 109 2.96 13.90 25.81
N SER A 110 4.16 13.53 26.27
CA SER A 110 5.41 14.21 25.94
C SER A 110 6.14 13.61 24.71
N ALA A 111 5.75 12.43 24.25
CA ALA A 111 6.37 11.75 23.12
C ALA A 111 5.65 12.10 21.80
N LEU A 112 6.37 12.03 20.68
CA LEU A 112 5.72 11.94 19.37
C LEU A 112 5.18 10.52 19.19
N VAL A 113 3.86 10.39 19.06
CA VAL A 113 3.17 9.16 18.70
C VAL A 113 2.18 9.49 17.59
N ALA A 114 2.58 9.25 16.35
CA ALA A 114 1.83 9.67 15.16
C ALA A 114 1.69 8.54 14.14
N SER A 115 0.91 8.81 13.11
CA SER A 115 0.84 7.93 11.93
C SER A 115 0.88 8.73 10.64
N VAL A 116 1.41 8.10 9.59
CA VAL A 116 1.36 8.58 8.20
C VAL A 116 0.81 7.46 7.34
N ALA A 117 -0.36 7.66 6.79
CA ALA A 117 -1.05 6.62 6.02
C ALA A 117 -1.70 7.19 4.75
N PRO A 118 -1.72 6.44 3.64
CA PRO A 118 -2.54 6.80 2.50
C PRO A 118 -4.01 6.67 2.86
N ARG A 119 -4.84 7.51 2.23
CA ARG A 119 -6.30 7.43 2.38
C ARG A 119 -6.83 6.23 1.62
N GLN A 120 -6.74 5.03 2.22
CA GLN A 120 -7.05 3.75 1.58
C GLN A 120 -8.45 3.73 0.93
N ARG A 121 -9.45 4.30 1.60
CA ARG A 121 -10.81 4.44 1.03
C ARG A 121 -10.81 5.32 -0.22
N GLY A 122 -10.05 6.43 -0.22
CA GLY A 122 -9.85 7.31 -1.38
C GLY A 122 -9.20 6.60 -2.57
N ILE A 123 -8.29 5.65 -2.33
CA ILE A 123 -7.74 4.80 -3.40
C ILE A 123 -8.87 4.02 -4.08
N GLY A 124 -9.75 3.38 -3.30
CA GLY A 124 -10.92 2.68 -3.84
C GLY A 124 -11.85 3.60 -4.63
N GLU A 125 -12.09 4.83 -4.13
CA GLU A 125 -12.89 5.85 -4.81
C GLU A 125 -12.29 6.22 -6.18
N ILE A 126 -10.96 6.38 -6.27
CA ILE A 126 -10.25 6.65 -7.53
C ILE A 126 -10.36 5.44 -8.47
N GLN A 127 -10.17 4.21 -7.97
CA GLN A 127 -10.33 3.00 -8.77
C GLN A 127 -11.77 2.84 -9.29
N ALA A 128 -12.78 3.23 -8.52
CA ALA A 128 -14.17 3.28 -8.98
C ALA A 128 -14.37 4.34 -10.08
N ALA A 129 -13.70 5.49 -9.98
CA ALA A 129 -13.71 6.50 -11.04
C ALA A 129 -13.04 5.99 -12.32
N HIS A 130 -11.95 5.24 -12.22
CA HIS A 130 -11.35 4.53 -13.36
C HIS A 130 -12.36 3.56 -14.00
N ALA A 131 -13.03 2.75 -13.18
CA ALA A 131 -14.01 1.77 -13.68
C ALA A 131 -15.15 2.45 -14.42
N ARG A 132 -15.69 3.54 -13.91
CA ARG A 132 -16.76 4.32 -14.60
C ARG A 132 -16.31 4.95 -15.93
N ARG A 133 -15.01 5.16 -16.11
CA ARG A 133 -14.44 5.66 -17.39
C ARG A 133 -14.18 4.54 -18.38
N LEU A 134 -13.69 3.40 -17.91
CA LEU A 134 -13.15 2.33 -18.73
C LEU A 134 -14.16 1.21 -19.05
N ALA A 135 -15.27 1.15 -18.33
CA ALA A 135 -16.30 0.14 -18.53
C ALA A 135 -17.69 0.79 -18.68
N ARG A 136 -18.57 0.16 -19.47
CA ARG A 136 -19.93 0.66 -19.72
C ARG A 136 -20.82 0.45 -18.49
N PRO A 137 -21.86 1.26 -18.29
CA PRO A 137 -22.89 0.95 -17.30
C PRO A 137 -23.46 -0.47 -17.52
N GLY A 138 -23.59 -1.25 -16.45
CA GLY A 138 -24.01 -2.65 -16.52
C GLY A 138 -22.87 -3.63 -16.83
N ALA A 139 -21.65 -3.15 -17.00
CA ALA A 139 -20.49 -4.01 -17.23
C ALA A 139 -20.22 -4.96 -16.04
N PHE A 140 -19.64 -6.11 -16.37
CA PHE A 140 -19.11 -7.03 -15.40
C PHE A 140 -17.64 -6.70 -15.11
N VAL A 141 -17.34 -6.43 -13.85
CA VAL A 141 -16.02 -6.02 -13.35
C VAL A 141 -15.49 -7.07 -12.38
N LEU A 142 -14.25 -7.53 -12.59
CA LEU A 142 -13.52 -8.30 -11.59
C LEU A 142 -12.72 -7.35 -10.70
N LEU A 143 -12.87 -7.48 -9.38
CA LEU A 143 -12.07 -6.77 -8.38
C LEU A 143 -11.13 -7.77 -7.70
N ILE A 144 -9.83 -7.70 -8.01
CA ILE A 144 -8.81 -8.50 -7.35
C ILE A 144 -8.29 -7.72 -6.15
N THR A 145 -8.72 -8.15 -4.96
CA THR A 145 -8.39 -7.48 -3.71
C THR A 145 -7.03 -7.92 -3.16
N GLY A 146 -6.43 -7.11 -2.30
CA GLY A 146 -5.41 -7.60 -1.39
C GLY A 146 -5.97 -8.56 -0.35
N ASP A 147 -5.13 -9.05 0.56
CA ASP A 147 -5.56 -9.94 1.64
C ASP A 147 -6.76 -9.35 2.39
N ALA A 148 -7.91 -10.03 2.30
CA ALA A 148 -9.19 -9.59 2.83
C ALA A 148 -9.21 -9.39 4.36
N THR A 149 -8.18 -9.88 5.08
CA THR A 149 -8.02 -9.68 6.53
C THR A 149 -7.32 -8.35 6.87
N THR A 150 -6.72 -7.67 5.89
CA THR A 150 -5.97 -6.45 6.12
C THR A 150 -6.86 -5.21 6.06
N PRO A 151 -6.69 -4.23 6.98
CA PRO A 151 -7.45 -2.98 6.96
C PRO A 151 -7.35 -2.22 5.63
N ALA A 152 -6.20 -2.26 4.96
CA ALA A 152 -5.99 -1.61 3.68
C ALA A 152 -6.89 -2.21 2.58
N ALA A 153 -6.95 -3.55 2.48
CA ALA A 153 -7.80 -4.22 1.50
C ALA A 153 -9.28 -3.95 1.77
N ILE A 154 -9.70 -4.01 3.03
CA ILE A 154 -11.07 -3.73 3.45
C ILE A 154 -11.47 -2.30 3.07
N GLN A 155 -10.66 -1.31 3.43
CA GLN A 155 -10.97 0.10 3.17
C GLN A 155 -10.97 0.46 1.67
N ARG A 156 -10.03 -0.11 0.87
CA ARG A 156 -10.03 0.07 -0.60
C ARG A 156 -11.28 -0.54 -1.22
N ARG A 157 -11.60 -1.79 -0.85
CA ARG A 157 -12.81 -2.46 -1.30
C ARG A 157 -14.05 -1.63 -0.99
N ASP A 158 -14.21 -1.19 0.26
CA ASP A 158 -15.40 -0.45 0.70
C ASP A 158 -15.51 0.89 -0.03
N GLY A 159 -14.39 1.62 -0.19
CA GLY A 159 -14.36 2.85 -0.98
C GLY A 159 -14.71 2.61 -2.45
N PHE A 160 -14.25 1.51 -3.04
CA PHE A 160 -14.59 1.13 -4.40
C PHE A 160 -16.09 0.80 -4.54
N ILE A 161 -16.62 -0.08 -3.69
CA ILE A 161 -18.01 -0.53 -3.75
C ILE A 161 -18.99 0.62 -3.56
N GLU A 162 -18.74 1.50 -2.59
CA GLU A 162 -19.60 2.66 -2.37
C GLU A 162 -19.54 3.65 -3.53
N ALA A 163 -18.34 3.93 -4.05
CA ALA A 163 -18.18 4.91 -5.12
C ALA A 163 -18.63 4.40 -6.48
N ILE A 164 -18.53 3.10 -6.78
CA ILE A 164 -18.95 2.54 -8.08
C ILE A 164 -20.47 2.52 -8.23
N GLY A 165 -21.20 2.34 -7.12
CA GLY A 165 -22.64 2.24 -7.09
C GLY A 165 -23.18 0.92 -7.66
N SER A 166 -24.51 0.85 -7.83
CA SER A 166 -25.25 -0.37 -8.25
C SER A 166 -25.25 -0.62 -9.75
N HIS A 167 -24.58 0.21 -10.55
CA HIS A 167 -24.65 0.13 -12.02
C HIS A 167 -23.68 -0.89 -12.62
N PHE A 168 -22.90 -1.61 -11.82
CA PHE A 168 -21.93 -2.59 -12.27
C PHE A 168 -22.15 -3.93 -11.56
N ALA A 169 -21.96 -5.03 -12.30
CA ALA A 169 -21.88 -6.36 -11.70
C ALA A 169 -20.43 -6.60 -11.26
N ILE A 170 -20.21 -6.82 -9.96
CA ILE A 170 -18.85 -6.96 -9.40
C ILE A 170 -18.68 -8.35 -8.82
N HIS A 171 -17.60 -9.01 -9.22
CA HIS A 171 -17.11 -10.23 -8.59
C HIS A 171 -15.74 -10.00 -7.98
N MET A 172 -15.51 -10.51 -6.77
CA MET A 172 -14.26 -10.27 -6.02
C MET A 172 -13.43 -11.53 -5.95
N LEU A 173 -12.11 -11.38 -6.16
CA LEU A 173 -11.11 -12.41 -6.01
C LEU A 173 -10.05 -11.97 -4.99
N ASP A 174 -9.56 -12.89 -4.14
CA ASP A 174 -8.51 -12.57 -3.15
C ASP A 174 -7.12 -12.83 -3.73
N GLY A 175 -6.44 -11.77 -4.17
CA GLY A 175 -5.09 -11.80 -4.75
C GLY A 175 -3.96 -11.60 -3.75
N ARG A 176 -4.26 -11.43 -2.45
CA ARG A 176 -3.32 -11.43 -1.32
C ARG A 176 -2.07 -10.56 -1.49
N TRP A 177 -2.19 -9.47 -2.23
CA TRP A 177 -1.11 -8.51 -2.52
C TRP A 177 0.03 -9.04 -3.41
N THR A 178 -0.04 -10.27 -3.94
CA THR A 178 1.04 -10.85 -4.74
C THR A 178 0.65 -11.11 -6.19
N ALA A 179 1.61 -11.03 -7.11
CA ALA A 179 1.40 -11.41 -8.51
C ALA A 179 1.00 -12.87 -8.65
N LYS A 180 1.64 -13.76 -7.88
CA LYS A 180 1.41 -15.21 -7.92
C LYS A 180 -0.02 -15.58 -7.52
N ASP A 181 -0.52 -15.00 -6.43
CA ASP A 181 -1.87 -15.30 -5.96
C ASP A 181 -2.92 -14.67 -6.88
N ALA A 182 -2.71 -13.45 -7.37
CA ALA A 182 -3.60 -12.81 -8.34
C ALA A 182 -3.64 -13.59 -9.66
N GLU A 183 -2.49 -14.06 -10.17
CA GLU A 183 -2.41 -14.94 -11.35
C GLU A 183 -3.21 -16.21 -11.11
N LYS A 184 -3.00 -16.87 -9.98
CA LYS A 184 -3.67 -18.11 -9.63
C LYS A 184 -5.20 -17.96 -9.53
N VAL A 185 -5.68 -16.97 -8.77
CA VAL A 185 -7.13 -16.82 -8.56
C VAL A 185 -7.86 -16.42 -9.84
N LEU A 186 -7.22 -15.63 -10.71
CA LEU A 186 -7.79 -15.31 -12.01
C LEU A 186 -7.75 -16.50 -12.95
N ASP A 187 -6.66 -17.28 -12.97
CA ASP A 187 -6.53 -18.51 -13.75
C ASP A 187 -7.62 -19.54 -13.35
N ASP A 188 -7.81 -19.74 -12.05
CA ASP A 188 -8.86 -20.62 -11.52
C ASP A 188 -10.25 -20.12 -11.92
N TRP A 189 -10.49 -18.83 -11.81
CA TRP A 189 -11.78 -18.21 -12.21
C TRP A 189 -12.05 -18.39 -13.71
N LEU A 190 -11.05 -18.11 -14.57
CA LEU A 190 -11.20 -18.22 -16.04
C LEU A 190 -11.46 -19.67 -16.48
N ARG A 191 -10.91 -20.67 -15.76
CA ARG A 191 -11.18 -22.10 -16.04
C ARG A 191 -12.57 -22.54 -15.61
N LEU A 192 -13.10 -21.96 -14.53
CA LEU A 192 -14.43 -22.31 -13.99
C LEU A 192 -15.55 -21.52 -14.64
N ALA A 193 -15.25 -20.34 -15.19
CA ALA A 193 -16.20 -19.53 -15.93
C ALA A 193 -16.64 -20.30 -17.17
N SER A 194 -17.92 -20.71 -17.20
CA SER A 194 -18.48 -21.37 -18.38
C SER A 194 -18.47 -20.42 -19.57
N GLU A 195 -18.47 -20.96 -20.80
CA GLU A 195 -18.59 -20.18 -22.05
C GLU A 195 -19.83 -19.25 -22.08
N ARG A 196 -20.78 -19.47 -21.19
CA ARG A 196 -22.01 -18.66 -21.02
C ARG A 196 -21.86 -17.51 -20.03
N GLU A 197 -20.80 -17.49 -19.22
CA GLU A 197 -20.55 -16.39 -18.31
C GLU A 197 -19.89 -15.23 -19.06
N ARG A 198 -20.42 -14.02 -18.83
CA ARG A 198 -19.88 -12.78 -19.42
C ARG A 198 -18.39 -12.64 -19.08
N SER A 199 -17.56 -12.49 -20.09
CA SER A 199 -16.18 -12.02 -19.87
C SER A 199 -16.19 -10.67 -19.16
N PRO A 200 -15.27 -10.43 -18.21
CA PRO A 200 -15.18 -9.13 -17.56
C PRO A 200 -14.80 -8.06 -18.59
N GLU A 201 -15.45 -6.90 -18.49
CA GLU A 201 -15.10 -5.73 -19.31
C GLU A 201 -13.96 -4.93 -18.70
N LEU A 202 -13.64 -5.18 -17.44
CA LEU A 202 -12.57 -4.53 -16.70
C LEU A 202 -12.10 -5.42 -15.55
N ILE A 203 -10.81 -5.40 -15.28
CA ILE A 203 -10.22 -5.98 -14.06
C ILE A 203 -9.57 -4.86 -13.26
N VAL A 204 -9.98 -4.72 -12.00
CA VAL A 204 -9.42 -3.76 -11.04
C VAL A 204 -8.61 -4.52 -10.00
N CYS A 205 -7.35 -4.16 -9.82
CA CYS A 205 -6.46 -4.79 -8.85
C CYS A 205 -6.06 -3.78 -7.77
N HIS A 206 -6.03 -4.22 -6.51
CA HIS A 206 -5.64 -3.34 -5.40
C HIS A 206 -4.17 -2.89 -5.44
N ASN A 207 -3.30 -3.52 -6.26
CA ASN A 207 -1.97 -3.00 -6.59
C ASN A 207 -1.50 -3.41 -8.00
N ASP A 208 -0.42 -2.78 -8.48
CA ASP A 208 0.14 -3.02 -9.81
C ASP A 208 0.75 -4.41 -9.92
N THR A 209 1.35 -4.92 -8.83
CA THR A 209 1.93 -6.26 -8.76
C THR A 209 0.86 -7.34 -9.03
N MET A 210 -0.33 -7.21 -8.44
CA MET A 210 -1.45 -8.12 -8.74
C MET A 210 -1.96 -7.94 -10.17
N ALA A 211 -1.97 -6.71 -10.71
CA ALA A 211 -2.35 -6.48 -12.08
C ALA A 211 -1.37 -7.15 -13.07
N ALA A 212 -0.07 -7.17 -12.76
CA ALA A 212 0.92 -7.91 -13.53
C ALA A 212 0.64 -9.43 -13.51
N GLY A 213 0.25 -9.97 -12.36
CA GLY A 213 -0.20 -11.37 -12.24
C GLY A 213 -1.45 -11.65 -13.06
N ALA A 214 -2.44 -10.78 -12.97
CA ALA A 214 -3.67 -10.89 -13.76
C ALA A 214 -3.39 -10.85 -15.28
N ARG A 215 -2.49 -9.97 -15.74
CA ARG A 215 -2.09 -9.92 -17.15
C ARG A 215 -1.47 -11.23 -17.63
N LYS A 216 -0.64 -11.90 -16.80
CA LYS A 216 -0.06 -13.20 -17.10
C LYS A 216 -1.13 -14.29 -17.24
N ALA A 217 -2.13 -14.32 -16.34
CA ALA A 217 -3.24 -15.27 -16.43
C ALA A 217 -4.03 -15.08 -17.73
N LEU A 218 -4.39 -13.84 -18.08
CA LEU A 218 -5.08 -13.52 -19.33
C LEU A 218 -4.27 -13.98 -20.56
N ALA A 219 -2.96 -13.69 -20.58
CA ALA A 219 -2.09 -14.10 -21.70
C ALA A 219 -2.01 -15.61 -21.86
N ARG A 220 -1.92 -16.35 -20.76
CA ARG A 220 -1.91 -17.82 -20.78
C ARG A 220 -3.22 -18.39 -21.32
N HIS A 221 -4.36 -17.87 -20.85
CA HIS A 221 -5.67 -18.33 -21.32
C HIS A 221 -5.93 -17.97 -22.78
N ALA A 222 -5.54 -16.77 -23.23
CA ALA A 222 -5.64 -16.37 -24.62
C ALA A 222 -4.87 -17.34 -25.51
N ALA A 223 -3.60 -17.62 -25.17
CA ALA A 223 -2.77 -18.57 -25.95
C ALA A 223 -3.31 -20.00 -25.96
N ALA A 224 -3.89 -20.47 -24.84
CA ALA A 224 -4.40 -21.85 -24.72
C ALA A 224 -5.75 -22.05 -25.43
N SER A 225 -6.59 -21.01 -25.51
CA SER A 225 -7.98 -21.11 -26.03
C SER A 225 -8.21 -20.39 -27.35
N GLY A 226 -7.21 -19.64 -27.87
CA GLY A 226 -7.36 -18.80 -29.06
C GLY A 226 -8.27 -17.56 -28.81
N ARG A 227 -8.50 -17.19 -27.56
CA ARG A 227 -9.36 -16.08 -27.14
C ARG A 227 -8.56 -14.79 -26.97
N ASP A 228 -8.09 -14.24 -28.07
CA ASP A 228 -7.27 -13.01 -28.08
C ASP A 228 -8.00 -11.80 -27.48
N GLU A 229 -9.34 -11.81 -27.45
CA GLU A 229 -10.14 -10.78 -26.80
C GLU A 229 -9.82 -10.63 -25.31
N LEU A 230 -9.29 -11.65 -24.62
CA LEU A 230 -8.86 -11.57 -23.24
C LEU A 230 -7.71 -10.58 -23.05
N LEU A 231 -6.85 -10.43 -24.08
CA LEU A 231 -5.72 -9.48 -24.03
C LEU A 231 -6.17 -8.03 -24.09
N ALA A 232 -7.35 -7.79 -24.67
CA ALA A 232 -7.94 -6.46 -24.79
C ALA A 232 -8.64 -5.97 -23.51
N ILE A 233 -8.84 -6.86 -22.52
CA ILE A 233 -9.48 -6.48 -21.25
C ILE A 233 -8.58 -5.45 -20.53
N PRO A 234 -9.09 -4.22 -20.26
CA PRO A 234 -8.32 -3.22 -19.55
C PRO A 234 -8.09 -3.64 -18.10
N LEU A 235 -6.91 -3.33 -17.57
CA LEU A 235 -6.54 -3.53 -16.17
C LEU A 235 -6.30 -2.19 -15.50
N VAL A 236 -6.71 -2.10 -14.24
CA VAL A 236 -6.44 -0.96 -13.35
C VAL A 236 -5.65 -1.46 -12.15
N GLY A 237 -4.62 -0.71 -11.76
CA GLY A 237 -3.77 -1.02 -10.61
C GLY A 237 -3.79 0.03 -9.51
N CYS A 238 -2.78 -0.02 -8.66
CA CYS A 238 -2.43 0.97 -7.65
C CYS A 238 -0.96 0.78 -7.29
N ASP A 239 -0.34 1.80 -6.83
CA ASP A 239 1.01 2.12 -6.39
C ASP A 239 1.69 3.09 -7.35
N GLY A 240 1.57 2.92 -8.67
CA GLY A 240 2.12 3.82 -9.68
C GLY A 240 3.64 3.88 -9.68
N LEU A 241 4.32 2.78 -9.30
CA LEU A 241 5.77 2.74 -9.16
C LEU A 241 6.47 2.80 -10.52
N GLU A 242 7.61 3.51 -10.56
CA GLU A 242 8.44 3.69 -11.76
C GLU A 242 8.86 2.36 -12.41
N GLN A 243 9.26 1.39 -11.56
CA GLN A 243 9.74 0.10 -12.03
C GLN A 243 8.63 -0.89 -12.42
N GLU A 244 7.38 -0.63 -12.09
CA GLU A 244 6.26 -1.55 -12.33
C GLU A 244 5.06 -0.84 -12.99
N GLY A 245 4.18 -0.19 -12.23
CA GLY A 245 2.93 0.38 -12.72
C GLY A 245 3.10 1.37 -13.86
N ARG A 246 4.10 2.29 -13.79
CA ARG A 246 4.37 3.24 -14.86
C ARG A 246 4.85 2.56 -16.14
N LYS A 247 5.74 1.57 -16.04
CA LYS A 247 6.18 0.79 -17.20
C LYS A 247 5.04 -0.04 -17.80
N MET A 248 4.12 -0.55 -16.97
CA MET A 248 2.94 -1.25 -17.46
C MET A 248 1.98 -0.30 -18.21
N LEU A 249 1.82 0.94 -17.76
CA LEU A 249 1.09 1.98 -18.50
C LEU A 249 1.74 2.28 -19.85
N GLU A 250 3.06 2.49 -19.88
CA GLU A 250 3.82 2.77 -21.10
C GLU A 250 3.69 1.65 -22.14
N ARG A 251 3.62 0.39 -21.69
CA ARG A 251 3.45 -0.79 -22.55
C ARG A 251 1.98 -1.10 -22.88
N GLY A 252 1.03 -0.33 -22.35
CA GLY A 252 -0.40 -0.59 -22.55
C GLY A 252 -0.91 -1.83 -21.79
N GLU A 253 -0.15 -2.35 -20.84
CA GLU A 253 -0.53 -3.49 -19.98
C GLU A 253 -1.50 -3.07 -18.87
N LEU A 254 -1.47 -1.80 -18.46
CA LEU A 254 -2.45 -1.14 -17.62
C LEU A 254 -3.13 -0.02 -18.40
N ALA A 255 -4.42 0.17 -18.14
CA ALA A 255 -5.17 1.33 -18.61
C ALA A 255 -5.03 2.53 -17.65
N ALA A 256 -4.95 2.26 -16.35
CA ALA A 256 -4.74 3.25 -15.31
C ALA A 256 -4.16 2.61 -14.04
N THR A 257 -3.54 3.43 -13.20
CA THR A 257 -3.17 3.07 -11.84
C THR A 257 -3.45 4.24 -10.89
N VAL A 258 -3.50 3.97 -9.60
CA VAL A 258 -3.52 5.01 -8.58
C VAL A 258 -2.08 5.25 -8.13
N GLU A 259 -1.58 6.47 -8.31
CA GLU A 259 -0.28 6.87 -7.79
C GLU A 259 -0.36 7.08 -6.28
N MET A 260 0.47 6.34 -5.55
CA MET A 260 0.55 6.40 -4.09
C MET A 260 1.95 6.88 -3.68
N PRO A 261 2.08 8.14 -3.23
CA PRO A 261 3.37 8.67 -2.79
C PRO A 261 3.93 7.92 -1.58
N SER A 262 5.27 7.86 -1.48
CA SER A 262 5.94 7.28 -0.32
C SER A 262 5.57 7.99 0.98
N SER A 263 5.36 7.23 2.06
CA SER A 263 5.10 7.77 3.40
C SER A 263 6.35 8.31 4.10
N ALA A 264 7.53 7.94 3.63
CA ALA A 264 8.78 8.32 4.29
C ALA A 264 9.00 9.84 4.40
N PRO A 265 8.78 10.66 3.35
CA PRO A 265 8.96 12.11 3.45
C PRO A 265 8.12 12.75 4.54
N ALA A 266 6.82 12.43 4.59
CA ALA A 266 5.91 12.98 5.60
C ALA A 266 6.25 12.49 7.02
N ALA A 267 6.64 11.22 7.17
CA ALA A 267 7.07 10.70 8.46
C ALA A 267 8.34 11.38 8.96
N LEU A 268 9.34 11.58 8.09
CA LEU A 268 10.57 12.29 8.43
C LEU A 268 10.30 13.76 8.83
N GLU A 269 9.33 14.42 8.18
CA GLU A 269 8.92 15.77 8.55
C GLU A 269 8.32 15.83 9.96
N LEU A 270 7.49 14.84 10.34
CA LEU A 270 6.95 14.73 11.69
C LEU A 270 8.06 14.57 12.74
N PHE A 271 9.06 13.71 12.49
CA PHE A 271 10.21 13.56 13.38
C PHE A 271 11.01 14.85 13.48
N GLN A 272 11.38 15.45 12.36
CA GLN A 272 12.16 16.69 12.33
C GLN A 272 11.46 17.81 13.12
N ARG A 273 10.18 18.04 12.82
CA ARG A 273 9.39 19.05 13.52
C ARG A 273 9.30 18.80 15.02
N PHE A 274 9.13 17.54 15.43
CA PHE A 274 9.12 17.18 16.85
C PHE A 274 10.47 17.46 17.52
N TRP A 275 11.56 17.06 16.91
CA TRP A 275 12.90 17.26 17.49
C TRP A 275 13.31 18.74 17.54
N ASP A 276 12.91 19.54 16.56
CA ASP A 276 13.28 20.95 16.49
C ASP A 276 12.41 21.83 17.40
N THR A 277 11.14 21.51 17.56
CA THR A 277 10.15 22.41 18.20
C THR A 277 9.37 21.80 19.35
N GLY A 278 9.46 20.49 19.57
CA GLY A 278 8.60 19.75 20.49
C GLY A 278 7.15 19.59 19.99
N ALA A 279 6.83 20.03 18.77
CA ALA A 279 5.49 19.93 18.22
C ALA A 279 5.09 18.50 17.91
N ARG A 280 3.94 18.08 18.39
CA ARG A 280 3.41 16.71 18.26
C ARG A 280 2.19 16.73 17.34
N ALA A 281 2.36 16.20 16.14
CA ALA A 281 1.25 15.99 15.22
C ALA A 281 0.57 14.63 15.52
N GLU A 282 -0.73 14.56 15.28
CA GLU A 282 -1.48 13.32 15.53
C GLU A 282 -1.34 12.31 14.42
N SER A 283 -1.60 12.71 13.20
CA SER A 283 -1.57 11.85 12.02
C SER A 283 -1.51 12.72 10.76
N SER A 284 -0.91 12.19 9.71
CA SER A 284 -0.91 12.76 8.37
C SER A 284 -1.50 11.77 7.39
N LEU A 285 -2.41 12.24 6.55
CA LEU A 285 -2.93 11.46 5.43
C LEU A 285 -2.16 11.82 4.16
N ILE A 286 -1.84 10.80 3.38
CA ILE A 286 -1.22 10.95 2.06
C ILE A 286 -2.35 10.90 1.03
N GLU A 287 -2.47 11.97 0.25
CA GLU A 287 -3.39 12.00 -0.89
C GLU A 287 -2.79 11.21 -2.05
N CYS A 288 -3.64 10.39 -2.66
CA CYS A 288 -3.33 9.61 -3.83
C CYS A 288 -4.02 10.21 -5.06
N SER A 289 -3.51 9.93 -6.24
CA SER A 289 -4.04 10.51 -7.48
C SER A 289 -4.16 9.47 -8.60
N SER A 290 -5.01 9.78 -9.58
CA SER A 290 -5.13 8.97 -10.80
C SER A 290 -3.91 9.15 -11.70
N LEU A 291 -3.39 8.07 -12.23
CA LEU A 291 -2.37 8.05 -13.28
C LEU A 291 -2.82 7.12 -14.43
N PRO A 292 -3.02 7.62 -15.69
CA PRO A 292 -3.04 9.05 -16.03
C PRO A 292 -4.19 9.81 -15.33
N PRO A 293 -4.20 11.15 -15.36
CA PRO A 293 -5.35 11.93 -14.87
C PRO A 293 -6.67 11.44 -15.47
N LEU A 294 -7.74 11.43 -14.67
CA LEU A 294 -9.05 10.88 -15.07
C LEU A 294 -9.56 11.44 -16.40
N GLU A 295 -9.31 12.72 -16.67
CA GLU A 295 -9.75 13.42 -17.89
C GLU A 295 -9.07 12.88 -19.16
N ARG A 296 -7.92 12.24 -19.00
CA ARG A 296 -7.16 11.63 -20.11
C ARG A 296 -7.54 10.18 -20.38
N LEU A 297 -8.34 9.55 -19.51
CA LEU A 297 -8.84 8.20 -19.76
C LEU A 297 -9.93 8.24 -20.81
N ALA A 298 -9.79 7.39 -21.84
CA ALA A 298 -10.82 7.22 -22.84
C ALA A 298 -12.11 6.71 -22.18
N LEU A 299 -13.25 7.29 -22.58
CA LEU A 299 -14.57 6.74 -22.18
C LEU A 299 -14.79 5.40 -22.88
N ALA A 300 -15.32 4.42 -22.15
CA ALA A 300 -15.84 3.20 -22.76
C ALA A 300 -16.93 3.57 -23.79
N ARG A 301 -16.80 3.06 -25.00
CA ARG A 301 -17.75 3.27 -26.12
C ARG A 301 -18.86 2.22 -26.11
#